data_62f9388469e8c938414e1b9c3ba32344
#
_entry.id   62f9388469e8c938414e1b9c3ba32344
#
_cell.length_a   1.000
_cell.length_b   1.000
_cell.length_c   1.000
_cell.angle_alpha   90.00
_cell.angle_beta   90.00
_cell.angle_gamma   90.00
#
_symmetry.space_group_name_H-M   'P 1'
#
loop_
_entity.id
_entity.type
_entity.pdbx_description
1 polymer ?
#
loop_
_entity_poly.entity_id
_entity_poly.type
_entity_poly.pdbx_seq_one_letter_code
_entity_poly.pdbx_strand_id
1 'polypeptide(L)'
;QTAIRLFAQEYMDADLPKEGEGEYDPSFVITKLGAKVNRALVGGVIDRVERRETESGSFYTAHLRDPTGTHRFEVASFQPELHADIEEILNRFESGDRFLMLLVGRARWFETEDGGMFTSFRAEEFSIVDKDLYTHWLVEASEATLRRLDAFEASMESELNPAALESAGVPSDLIEGMVLARGHYGEFDTENYRVGILQSLSMATGSDVIIETPSSQPTLEQEAESTAEVAQAPAPTGDVSEVLLE
;
A
#
# COMPACT_ATOMS: atom_id res chain seq x y z
N GLN A 1 -14.87 3.99 -10.30
CA GLN A 1 -14.71 4.75 -9.05
C GLN A 1 -13.58 5.76 -9.20
N THR A 2 -13.72 6.92 -8.52
CA THR A 2 -12.66 7.92 -8.45
C THR A 2 -11.49 7.39 -7.63
N ALA A 3 -10.25 7.61 -8.09
CA ALA A 3 -9.06 7.26 -7.32
C ALA A 3 -8.92 8.20 -6.10
N ILE A 4 -8.75 7.64 -4.93
CA ILE A 4 -8.51 8.42 -3.71
C ILE A 4 -7.02 8.71 -3.52
N ARG A 5 -6.69 9.87 -2.91
CA ARG A 5 -5.30 10.18 -2.53
C ARG A 5 -5.00 9.50 -1.20
N LEU A 6 -3.86 8.82 -1.16
CA LEU A 6 -3.51 7.94 -0.05
C LEU A 6 -2.01 7.96 0.18
N PHE A 7 -1.59 8.13 1.42
CA PHE A 7 -0.20 7.94 1.83
C PHE A 7 0.11 6.47 2.12
N ALA A 8 1.39 6.11 1.98
CA ALA A 8 1.85 4.74 2.11
C ALA A 8 1.54 4.15 3.49
N GLN A 9 1.80 4.89 4.57
CA GLN A 9 1.55 4.41 5.92
C GLN A 9 0.09 4.01 6.14
N GLU A 10 -0.86 4.86 5.72
CA GLU A 10 -2.29 4.56 5.89
C GLU A 10 -2.70 3.27 5.18
N TYR A 11 -2.12 3.00 3.99
CA TYR A 11 -2.43 1.80 3.22
C TYR A 11 -1.70 0.55 3.74
N MET A 12 -0.46 0.70 4.16
CA MET A 12 0.34 -0.40 4.74
C MET A 12 -0.21 -0.88 6.07
N ASP A 13 -0.81 0.02 6.86
CA ASP A 13 -1.41 -0.29 8.16
C ASP A 13 -2.78 -0.97 8.05
N ALA A 14 -3.33 -1.09 6.84
CA ALA A 14 -4.64 -1.66 6.62
C ALA A 14 -4.58 -3.20 6.49
N ASP A 15 -5.42 -3.88 7.27
CA ASP A 15 -5.55 -5.34 7.29
C ASP A 15 -7.01 -5.81 7.23
N LEU A 16 -7.93 -4.95 6.76
CA LEU A 16 -9.34 -5.26 6.59
C LEU A 16 -9.73 -5.29 5.10
N PRO A 17 -9.60 -6.44 4.42
CA PRO A 17 -10.12 -6.61 3.09
C PRO A 17 -11.65 -6.79 3.13
N LYS A 18 -12.33 -6.26 2.14
CA LYS A 18 -13.75 -6.48 1.89
C LYS A 18 -13.94 -6.88 0.44
N GLU A 19 -14.19 -8.15 0.21
CA GLU A 19 -14.52 -8.65 -1.12
C GLU A 19 -15.93 -8.22 -1.53
N GLY A 20 -16.13 -8.05 -2.84
CA GLY A 20 -17.46 -7.84 -3.40
C GLY A 20 -18.34 -9.09 -3.23
N GLU A 21 -19.63 -8.92 -3.03
CA GLU A 21 -20.57 -10.02 -2.85
C GLU A 21 -20.95 -10.71 -4.18
N GLY A 22 -20.76 -10.01 -5.31
CA GLY A 22 -21.05 -10.48 -6.66
C GLY A 22 -19.86 -10.42 -7.60
N GLU A 23 -19.96 -11.10 -8.74
CA GLU A 23 -18.88 -11.18 -9.75
C GLU A 23 -18.38 -9.80 -10.22
N TYR A 24 -19.24 -8.77 -10.20
CA TYR A 24 -18.92 -7.41 -10.65
C TYR A 24 -18.83 -6.39 -9.51
N ASP A 25 -19.03 -6.83 -8.27
CA ASP A 25 -18.94 -5.93 -7.14
C ASP A 25 -17.48 -5.58 -6.82
N PRO A 26 -17.19 -4.31 -6.53
CA PRO A 26 -15.83 -3.90 -6.25
C PRO A 26 -15.38 -4.43 -4.89
N SER A 27 -14.17 -4.96 -4.85
CA SER A 27 -13.47 -5.28 -3.61
C SER A 27 -12.73 -4.05 -3.08
N PHE A 28 -12.56 -3.96 -1.77
CA PHE A 28 -11.94 -2.84 -1.08
C PHE A 28 -10.93 -3.33 -0.04
N VAL A 29 -9.96 -2.47 0.24
CA VAL A 29 -9.21 -2.50 1.51
C VAL A 29 -9.72 -1.33 2.35
N ILE A 30 -10.12 -1.59 3.57
CA ILE A 30 -10.61 -0.58 4.50
C ILE A 30 -9.44 -0.13 5.37
N THR A 31 -9.09 1.15 5.33
CA THR A 31 -8.01 1.69 6.16
C THR A 31 -8.49 1.95 7.59
N LYS A 32 -7.54 2.12 8.52
CA LYS A 32 -7.83 2.48 9.91
C LYS A 32 -8.62 3.79 10.02
N LEU A 33 -8.39 4.73 9.11
CA LEU A 33 -9.12 6.01 9.03
C LEU A 33 -10.43 5.94 8.23
N GLY A 34 -10.91 4.74 7.91
CA GLY A 34 -12.20 4.52 7.26
C GLY A 34 -12.24 4.73 5.75
N ALA A 35 -11.08 4.86 5.08
CA ALA A 35 -11.07 4.90 3.62
C ALA A 35 -11.43 3.53 3.04
N LYS A 36 -12.36 3.50 2.08
CA LYS A 36 -12.68 2.33 1.26
C LYS A 36 -11.83 2.37 -0.01
N VAL A 37 -10.68 1.69 0.01
CA VAL A 37 -9.70 1.72 -1.06
C VAL A 37 -10.00 0.63 -2.09
N ASN A 38 -10.59 1.00 -3.21
CA ASN A 38 -10.65 0.16 -4.41
C ASN A 38 -9.60 0.62 -5.43
N ARG A 39 -9.45 1.94 -5.58
CA ARG A 39 -8.56 2.60 -6.52
C ARG A 39 -7.93 3.82 -5.86
N ALA A 40 -6.62 3.98 -5.99
CA ALA A 40 -5.90 5.10 -5.40
C ALA A 40 -4.98 5.80 -6.40
N LEU A 41 -4.77 7.11 -6.16
CA LEU A 41 -3.70 7.90 -6.76
C LEU A 41 -2.62 8.09 -5.70
N VAL A 42 -1.49 7.45 -5.90
CA VAL A 42 -0.34 7.51 -5.01
C VAL A 42 0.88 8.06 -5.72
N GLY A 43 1.83 8.60 -4.97
CA GLY A 43 3.04 9.18 -5.53
C GLY A 43 4.26 8.93 -4.66
N GLY A 44 5.44 9.06 -5.25
CA GLY A 44 6.68 8.91 -4.52
C GLY A 44 7.91 8.88 -5.42
N VAL A 45 9.06 8.72 -4.79
CA VAL A 45 10.31 8.44 -5.48
C VAL A 45 10.36 6.95 -5.79
N ILE A 46 10.77 6.60 -7.02
CA ILE A 46 11.03 5.20 -7.34
C ILE A 46 12.19 4.68 -6.49
N ASP A 47 11.96 3.58 -5.79
CA ASP A 47 12.89 3.01 -4.81
C ASP A 47 13.35 1.61 -5.19
N ARG A 48 12.51 0.85 -5.88
CA ARG A 48 12.80 -0.50 -6.37
C ARG A 48 11.99 -0.79 -7.62
N VAL A 49 12.59 -1.48 -8.57
CA VAL A 49 11.91 -2.07 -9.73
C VAL A 49 12.55 -3.42 -10.01
N GLU A 50 11.74 -4.45 -10.19
CA GLU A 50 12.18 -5.80 -10.51
C GLU A 50 11.29 -6.42 -11.58
N ARG A 51 11.93 -7.16 -12.48
CA ARG A 51 11.25 -7.99 -13.47
C ARG A 51 11.39 -9.46 -13.07
N ARG A 52 10.31 -10.20 -13.22
CA ARG A 52 10.29 -11.66 -13.05
C ARG A 52 9.61 -12.28 -14.27
N GLU A 53 10.19 -13.37 -14.77
CA GLU A 53 9.55 -14.18 -15.80
C GLU A 53 8.68 -15.24 -15.13
N THR A 54 7.46 -15.35 -15.63
CA THR A 54 6.49 -16.37 -15.22
C THR A 54 6.05 -17.20 -16.44
N GLU A 55 5.37 -18.30 -16.22
CA GLU A 55 4.81 -19.10 -17.33
C GLU A 55 3.85 -18.29 -18.21
N SER A 56 3.19 -17.28 -17.64
CA SER A 56 2.25 -16.38 -18.32
C SER A 56 2.89 -15.12 -18.91
N GLY A 57 4.21 -14.96 -18.80
CA GLY A 57 4.97 -13.81 -19.31
C GLY A 57 5.65 -12.98 -18.24
N SER A 58 6.16 -11.82 -18.63
CA SER A 58 6.88 -10.90 -17.74
C SER A 58 5.93 -10.28 -16.72
N PHE A 59 6.38 -10.24 -15.48
CA PHE A 59 5.70 -9.63 -14.33
C PHE A 59 6.65 -8.66 -13.65
N TYR A 60 6.18 -7.48 -13.31
CA TYR A 60 7.00 -6.44 -12.71
C TYR A 60 6.48 -6.07 -11.32
N THR A 61 7.40 -5.85 -10.39
CA THR A 61 7.11 -5.26 -9.08
C THR A 61 7.93 -4.01 -8.89
N ALA A 62 7.35 -2.99 -8.29
CA ALA A 62 8.04 -1.75 -8.02
C ALA A 62 7.57 -1.11 -6.72
N HIS A 63 8.41 -0.24 -6.17
CA HIS A 63 8.17 0.50 -4.95
C HIS A 63 8.25 2.00 -5.21
N LEU A 64 7.26 2.74 -4.68
CA LEU A 64 7.27 4.20 -4.60
C LEU A 64 7.34 4.60 -3.14
N ARG A 65 8.36 5.38 -2.78
CA ARG A 65 8.52 5.91 -1.43
C ARG A 65 7.97 7.32 -1.35
N ASP A 66 6.97 7.51 -0.49
CA ASP A 66 6.49 8.82 -0.07
C ASP A 66 7.06 9.20 1.32
N PRO A 67 6.75 10.38 1.88
CA PRO A 67 7.27 10.79 3.19
C PRO A 67 6.87 9.88 4.35
N THR A 68 5.83 9.05 4.19
CA THR A 68 5.27 8.22 5.26
C THR A 68 5.65 6.75 5.17
N GLY A 69 6.12 6.29 4.02
CA GLY A 69 6.47 4.89 3.80
C GLY A 69 6.58 4.51 2.33
N THR A 70 6.34 3.24 2.04
CA THR A 70 6.55 2.68 0.70
C THR A 70 5.29 2.02 0.17
N HIS A 71 4.79 2.50 -0.96
CA HIS A 71 3.78 1.82 -1.75
C HIS A 71 4.41 0.73 -2.60
N ARG A 72 3.82 -0.45 -2.61
CA ARG A 72 4.18 -1.54 -3.52
C ARG A 72 3.17 -1.58 -4.66
N PHE A 73 3.64 -1.76 -5.88
CA PHE A 73 2.76 -1.99 -7.01
C PHE A 73 3.30 -3.04 -7.97
N GLU A 74 2.41 -3.58 -8.77
CA GLU A 74 2.71 -4.61 -9.76
C GLU A 74 2.17 -4.22 -11.15
N VAL A 75 2.88 -4.63 -12.19
CA VAL A 75 2.39 -4.70 -13.57
C VAL A 75 2.34 -6.16 -13.94
N ALA A 76 1.13 -6.67 -14.15
CA ALA A 76 0.90 -8.08 -14.39
C ALA A 76 1.21 -8.49 -15.84
N SER A 77 1.46 -9.77 -16.07
CA SER A 77 1.77 -10.32 -17.41
C SER A 77 0.64 -10.12 -18.44
N PHE A 78 -0.60 -9.99 -17.96
CA PHE A 78 -1.76 -9.72 -18.81
C PHE A 78 -2.03 -8.24 -19.09
N GLN A 79 -1.10 -7.34 -18.74
CA GLN A 79 -1.16 -5.88 -18.97
C GLN A 79 -0.05 -5.46 -19.97
N PRO A 80 0.00 -6.02 -21.20
CA PRO A 80 1.10 -5.75 -22.12
C PRO A 80 1.21 -4.28 -22.54
N GLU A 81 0.14 -3.51 -22.42
CA GLU A 81 0.11 -2.08 -22.70
C GLU A 81 0.99 -1.25 -21.74
N LEU A 82 1.26 -1.75 -20.53
CA LEU A 82 2.12 -1.09 -19.55
C LEU A 82 3.57 -1.60 -19.56
N HIS A 83 3.86 -2.70 -20.31
CA HIS A 83 5.17 -3.33 -20.25
C HIS A 83 6.28 -2.43 -20.81
N ALA A 84 6.04 -1.71 -21.90
CA ALA A 84 7.05 -0.84 -22.49
C ALA A 84 7.44 0.30 -21.52
N ASP A 85 6.45 0.88 -20.84
CA ASP A 85 6.67 1.98 -19.91
C ASP A 85 7.39 1.51 -18.63
N ILE A 86 7.01 0.35 -18.08
CA ILE A 86 7.69 -0.18 -16.88
C ILE A 86 9.10 -0.67 -17.19
N GLU A 87 9.38 -1.16 -18.40
CA GLU A 87 10.73 -1.51 -18.84
C GLU A 87 11.63 -0.26 -19.01
N GLU A 88 11.08 0.85 -19.51
CA GLU A 88 11.81 2.11 -19.54
C GLU A 88 12.19 2.56 -18.12
N ILE A 89 11.24 2.48 -17.18
CA ILE A 89 11.47 2.78 -15.76
C ILE A 89 12.54 1.86 -15.17
N LEU A 90 12.48 0.56 -15.43
CA LEU A 90 13.48 -0.41 -14.97
C LEU A 90 14.88 -0.05 -15.49
N ASN A 91 15.02 0.18 -16.80
CA ASN A 91 16.30 0.52 -17.41
C ASN A 91 16.90 1.81 -16.82
N ARG A 92 16.08 2.83 -16.61
CA ARG A 92 16.51 4.08 -15.98
C ARG A 92 16.91 3.87 -14.52
N PHE A 93 16.14 3.09 -13.78
CA PHE A 93 16.44 2.75 -12.39
C PHE A 93 17.76 1.99 -12.26
N GLU A 94 18.01 1.00 -13.13
CA GLU A 94 19.28 0.22 -13.19
C GLU A 94 20.47 1.10 -13.59
N SER A 95 20.24 2.14 -14.40
CA SER A 95 21.26 3.13 -14.74
C SER A 95 21.60 4.10 -13.59
N GLY A 96 20.91 3.97 -12.45
CA GLY A 96 21.12 4.80 -11.27
C GLY A 96 20.21 6.01 -11.15
N ASP A 97 19.30 6.23 -12.10
CA ASP A 97 18.32 7.32 -12.04
C ASP A 97 17.33 7.10 -10.89
N ARG A 98 16.98 8.22 -10.24
CA ARG A 98 15.89 8.26 -9.25
C ARG A 98 14.97 9.41 -9.64
N PHE A 99 13.69 9.14 -9.73
CA PHE A 99 12.71 10.09 -10.21
C PHE A 99 11.38 9.96 -9.47
N LEU A 100 10.60 11.03 -9.54
CA LEU A 100 9.27 11.12 -8.96
C LEU A 100 8.26 10.50 -9.91
N MET A 101 7.30 9.77 -9.37
CA MET A 101 6.22 9.15 -10.11
C MET A 101 4.88 9.36 -9.43
N LEU A 102 3.82 9.40 -10.22
CA LEU A 102 2.45 9.18 -9.78
C LEU A 102 1.93 7.88 -10.39
N LEU A 103 1.13 7.17 -9.61
CA LEU A 103 0.53 5.89 -9.95
C LEU A 103 -0.96 5.93 -9.64
N VAL A 104 -1.79 5.57 -10.62
CA VAL A 104 -3.16 5.13 -10.39
C VAL A 104 -3.15 3.62 -10.34
N GLY A 105 -3.61 3.05 -9.22
CA GLY A 105 -3.60 1.62 -9.03
C GLY A 105 -4.86 1.10 -8.36
N ARG A 106 -5.21 -0.13 -8.68
CA ARG A 106 -6.29 -0.88 -8.04
C ARG A 106 -5.77 -1.59 -6.81
N ALA A 107 -6.48 -1.48 -5.71
CA ALA A 107 -6.12 -2.13 -4.45
C ALA A 107 -5.99 -3.65 -4.59
N ARG A 108 -4.92 -4.17 -4.04
CA ARG A 108 -4.62 -5.60 -3.93
C ARG A 108 -4.15 -5.88 -2.52
N TRP A 109 -4.36 -7.10 -2.08
CA TRP A 109 -3.82 -7.61 -0.83
C TRP A 109 -3.42 -9.06 -0.98
N PHE A 110 -2.57 -9.49 -0.10
CA PHE A 110 -2.09 -10.85 0.01
C PHE A 110 -2.09 -11.25 1.49
N GLU A 111 -2.73 -12.36 1.80
CA GLU A 111 -2.72 -12.91 3.14
C GLU A 111 -1.56 -13.89 3.27
N THR A 112 -0.80 -13.77 4.35
CA THR A 112 0.28 -14.69 4.69
C THR A 112 -0.24 -15.89 5.45
N GLU A 113 0.52 -16.99 5.44
CA GLU A 113 0.18 -18.20 6.21
C GLU A 113 0.04 -17.95 7.72
N ASP A 114 0.73 -16.93 8.23
CA ASP A 114 0.69 -16.52 9.64
C ASP A 114 -0.51 -15.62 9.98
N GLY A 115 -1.39 -15.34 9.00
CA GLY A 115 -2.56 -14.48 9.16
C GLY A 115 -2.26 -12.99 9.06
N GLY A 116 -1.06 -12.60 8.63
CA GLY A 116 -0.74 -11.22 8.27
C GLY A 116 -1.30 -10.84 6.91
N MET A 117 -1.45 -9.54 6.64
CA MET A 117 -1.89 -9.02 5.36
C MET A 117 -0.89 -8.01 4.81
N PHE A 118 -0.53 -8.16 3.55
CA PHE A 118 0.24 -7.17 2.80
C PHE A 118 -0.63 -6.51 1.75
N THR A 119 -0.56 -5.19 1.69
CA THR A 119 -1.26 -4.40 0.69
C THR A 119 -0.33 -4.00 -0.45
N SER A 120 -0.86 -3.96 -1.65
CA SER A 120 -0.19 -3.48 -2.86
C SER A 120 -1.19 -2.88 -3.83
N PHE A 121 -0.71 -2.36 -4.95
CA PHE A 121 -1.55 -1.90 -6.05
C PHE A 121 -1.23 -2.68 -7.32
N ARG A 122 -2.26 -3.04 -8.08
CA ARG A 122 -2.09 -3.33 -9.49
C ARG A 122 -2.13 -2.03 -10.26
N ALA A 123 -1.06 -1.73 -10.99
CA ALA A 123 -1.00 -0.52 -11.79
C ALA A 123 -2.11 -0.50 -12.85
N GLU A 124 -2.76 0.64 -13.01
CA GLU A 124 -3.66 0.94 -14.11
C GLU A 124 -3.04 2.00 -15.04
N GLU A 125 -2.32 2.96 -14.44
CA GLU A 125 -1.61 4.02 -15.14
C GLU A 125 -0.51 4.56 -14.22
N PHE A 126 0.63 4.95 -14.77
CA PHE A 126 1.69 5.63 -14.03
C PHE A 126 2.48 6.56 -14.95
N SER A 127 3.08 7.58 -14.36
CA SER A 127 3.90 8.55 -15.07
C SER A 127 5.04 9.08 -14.21
N ILE A 128 6.17 9.36 -14.86
CA ILE A 128 7.23 10.18 -14.27
C ILE A 128 6.72 11.62 -14.24
N VAL A 129 6.90 12.28 -13.11
CA VAL A 129 6.41 13.64 -12.89
C VAL A 129 7.53 14.56 -12.41
N ASP A 130 7.34 15.86 -12.59
CA ASP A 130 8.21 16.87 -12.03
C ASP A 130 7.91 17.13 -10.54
N LYS A 131 8.78 17.95 -9.94
CA LYS A 131 8.64 18.33 -8.53
C LYS A 131 7.35 19.10 -8.25
N ASP A 132 6.90 19.93 -9.18
CA ASP A 132 5.73 20.78 -8.96
C ASP A 132 4.45 19.95 -8.90
N LEU A 133 4.29 19.00 -9.82
CA LEU A 133 3.16 18.08 -9.81
C LEU A 133 3.18 17.14 -8.59
N TYR A 134 4.36 16.66 -8.21
CA TYR A 134 4.49 15.85 -6.99
C TYR A 134 4.16 16.66 -5.73
N THR A 135 4.63 17.90 -5.65
CA THR A 135 4.30 18.82 -4.54
C THR A 135 2.79 19.05 -4.44
N HIS A 136 2.12 19.23 -5.57
CA HIS A 136 0.67 19.36 -5.61
C HIS A 136 -0.03 18.11 -5.07
N TRP A 137 0.43 16.93 -5.48
CA TRP A 137 -0.07 15.65 -4.94
C TRP A 137 0.15 15.52 -3.43
N LEU A 138 1.31 15.95 -2.90
CA LEU A 138 1.57 15.93 -1.44
C LEU A 138 0.55 16.75 -0.67
N VAL A 139 0.18 17.93 -1.17
CA VAL A 139 -0.85 18.79 -0.55
C VAL A 139 -2.21 18.11 -0.60
N GLU A 140 -2.65 17.62 -1.76
CA GLU A 140 -3.93 16.94 -1.92
C GLU A 140 -4.04 15.67 -1.05
N ALA A 141 -2.96 14.88 -0.96
CA ALA A 141 -2.91 13.69 -0.13
C ALA A 141 -2.95 14.04 1.37
N SER A 142 -2.29 15.14 1.77
CA SER A 142 -2.35 15.66 3.14
C SER A 142 -3.76 16.11 3.51
N GLU A 143 -4.43 16.88 2.65
CA GLU A 143 -5.83 17.31 2.85
C GLU A 143 -6.79 16.11 2.95
N ALA A 144 -6.62 15.12 2.07
CA ALA A 144 -7.45 13.93 2.07
C ALA A 144 -7.24 13.09 3.35
N THR A 145 -6.01 12.99 3.83
CA THR A 145 -5.69 12.27 5.08
C THR A 145 -6.21 13.02 6.30
N LEU A 146 -6.03 14.34 6.34
CA LEU A 146 -6.57 15.19 7.42
C LEU A 146 -8.08 15.08 7.50
N ARG A 147 -8.78 15.14 6.37
CA ARG A 147 -10.24 14.97 6.33
C ARG A 147 -10.70 13.61 6.91
N ARG A 148 -9.96 12.53 6.65
CA ARG A 148 -10.26 11.21 7.22
C ARG A 148 -9.94 11.15 8.71
N LEU A 149 -8.86 11.80 9.12
CA LEU A 149 -8.46 11.89 10.53
C LEU A 149 -9.51 12.66 11.36
N ASP A 150 -9.96 13.82 10.88
CA ASP A 150 -11.02 14.59 11.51
C ASP A 150 -12.33 13.78 11.61
N ALA A 151 -12.67 13.02 10.55
CA ALA A 151 -13.83 12.14 10.54
C ALA A 151 -13.70 11.00 11.56
N PHE A 152 -12.52 10.41 11.67
CA PHE A 152 -12.23 9.38 12.67
C PHE A 152 -12.39 9.94 14.08
N GLU A 153 -11.80 11.09 14.40
CA GLU A 153 -11.91 11.75 15.70
C GLU A 153 -13.36 12.10 16.05
N ALA A 154 -14.10 12.69 15.10
CA ALA A 154 -15.52 12.98 15.30
C ALA A 154 -16.35 11.70 15.55
N SER A 155 -15.94 10.59 14.99
CA SER A 155 -16.61 9.31 15.18
C SER A 155 -16.41 8.71 16.57
N MET A 156 -15.31 9.02 17.26
CA MET A 156 -14.91 8.35 18.51
C MET A 156 -15.89 8.56 19.67
N GLU A 157 -16.54 9.72 19.74
CA GLU A 157 -17.52 10.06 20.78
C GLU A 157 -18.95 9.63 20.42
N SER A 158 -19.13 8.96 19.26
CA SER A 158 -20.43 8.61 18.71
C SER A 158 -20.69 7.11 18.76
N GLU A 159 -21.96 6.73 18.82
CA GLU A 159 -22.36 5.35 18.61
C GLU A 159 -21.95 4.87 17.20
N LEU A 160 -21.62 3.59 17.09
CA LEU A 160 -21.16 3.00 15.84
C LEU A 160 -22.34 2.62 14.92
N ASN A 161 -23.10 3.63 14.52
CA ASN A 161 -24.16 3.49 13.52
C ASN A 161 -24.17 4.70 12.57
N PRO A 162 -24.67 4.52 11.33
CA PRO A 162 -24.62 5.58 10.31
C PRO A 162 -25.28 6.90 10.74
N ALA A 163 -26.42 6.86 11.42
CA ALA A 163 -27.15 8.07 11.80
C ALA A 163 -26.42 8.88 12.89
N ALA A 164 -25.79 8.20 13.86
CA ALA A 164 -24.99 8.85 14.89
C ALA A 164 -23.72 9.47 14.30
N LEU A 165 -23.04 8.76 13.38
CA LEU A 165 -21.84 9.27 12.70
C LEU A 165 -22.16 10.49 11.83
N GLU A 166 -23.28 10.48 11.10
CA GLU A 166 -23.74 11.63 10.31
C GLU A 166 -24.02 12.82 11.22
N SER A 167 -24.69 12.59 12.35
CA SER A 167 -24.99 13.63 13.36
C SER A 167 -23.73 14.20 14.01
N ALA A 168 -22.64 13.41 14.12
CA ALA A 168 -21.33 13.83 14.61
C ALA A 168 -20.52 14.60 13.56
N GLY A 169 -21.00 14.74 12.33
CA GLY A 169 -20.34 15.46 11.26
C GLY A 169 -19.37 14.62 10.41
N VAL A 170 -19.43 13.30 10.53
CA VAL A 170 -18.67 12.41 9.63
C VAL A 170 -19.22 12.57 8.21
N PRO A 171 -18.37 12.86 7.21
CA PRO A 171 -18.81 12.98 5.83
C PRO A 171 -19.50 11.71 5.31
N SER A 172 -20.58 11.87 4.55
CA SER A 172 -21.44 10.75 4.11
C SER A 172 -20.69 9.66 3.32
N ASP A 173 -19.68 10.04 2.54
CA ASP A 173 -18.83 9.13 1.77
C ASP A 173 -17.85 8.32 2.65
N LEU A 174 -17.63 8.74 3.90
CA LEU A 174 -16.77 8.04 4.87
C LEU A 174 -17.56 7.19 5.89
N ILE A 175 -18.85 7.37 6.03
CA ILE A 175 -19.67 6.72 7.09
C ILE A 175 -19.54 5.19 7.04
N GLU A 176 -19.76 4.57 5.88
CA GLU A 176 -19.68 3.11 5.76
C GLU A 176 -18.29 2.57 6.10
N GLY A 177 -17.25 3.21 5.55
CA GLY A 177 -15.87 2.84 5.84
C GLY A 177 -15.50 3.04 7.31
N MET A 178 -16.02 4.10 7.94
CA MET A 178 -15.79 4.39 9.35
C MET A 178 -16.46 3.37 10.27
N VAL A 179 -17.69 2.93 9.95
CA VAL A 179 -18.36 1.84 10.70
C VAL A 179 -17.52 0.57 10.65
N LEU A 180 -17.04 0.20 9.46
CA LEU A 180 -16.21 -1.00 9.27
C LEU A 180 -14.86 -0.86 9.99
N ALA A 181 -14.17 0.27 9.83
CA ALA A 181 -12.87 0.52 10.41
C ALA A 181 -12.92 0.47 11.95
N ARG A 182 -13.82 1.22 12.58
CA ARG A 182 -13.95 1.23 14.04
C ARG A 182 -14.38 -0.12 14.60
N GLY A 183 -15.23 -0.86 13.86
CA GLY A 183 -15.64 -2.21 14.23
C GLY A 183 -14.49 -3.23 14.24
N HIS A 184 -13.51 -3.04 13.38
CA HIS A 184 -12.36 -3.93 13.24
C HIS A 184 -11.13 -3.48 14.05
N TYR A 185 -10.71 -2.22 13.85
CA TYR A 185 -9.45 -1.70 14.45
C TYR A 185 -9.64 -1.16 15.87
N GLY A 186 -10.86 -0.77 16.24
CA GLY A 186 -11.12 -0.10 17.52
C GLY A 186 -10.45 1.27 17.63
N GLU A 187 -9.92 1.56 18.82
CA GLU A 187 -9.14 2.77 19.10
C GLU A 187 -7.66 2.51 18.87
N PHE A 188 -6.97 3.46 18.27
CA PHE A 188 -5.53 3.41 18.02
C PHE A 188 -4.94 4.84 18.08
N ASP A 189 -3.62 4.92 18.23
CA ASP A 189 -2.89 6.18 18.21
C ASP A 189 -2.82 6.76 16.80
N THR A 190 -3.34 7.97 16.61
CA THR A 190 -3.38 8.68 15.33
C THR A 190 -2.17 9.57 15.09
N GLU A 191 -1.25 9.69 16.04
CA GLU A 191 -0.12 10.64 15.98
C GLU A 191 0.77 10.40 14.77
N ASN A 192 1.00 9.15 14.39
CA ASN A 192 1.82 8.82 13.22
C ASN A 192 1.25 9.39 11.92
N TYR A 193 -0.07 9.43 11.76
CA TYR A 193 -0.71 10.04 10.58
C TYR A 193 -0.56 11.56 10.58
N ARG A 194 -0.63 12.21 11.75
CA ARG A 194 -0.38 13.66 11.90
C ARG A 194 1.05 14.01 11.57
N VAL A 195 2.02 13.23 12.07
CA VAL A 195 3.44 13.40 11.75
C VAL A 195 3.67 13.23 10.25
N GLY A 196 3.05 12.22 9.60
CA GLY A 196 3.13 12.01 8.16
C GLY A 196 2.61 13.19 7.35
N ILE A 197 1.48 13.80 7.76
CA ILE A 197 0.95 15.02 7.14
C ILE A 197 1.95 16.17 7.27
N LEU A 198 2.50 16.40 8.47
CA LEU A 198 3.46 17.47 8.71
C LEU A 198 4.74 17.30 7.88
N GLN A 199 5.27 16.09 7.80
CA GLN A 199 6.44 15.77 6.95
C GLN A 199 6.15 16.05 5.47
N SER A 200 4.98 15.67 4.99
CA SER A 200 4.57 15.86 3.60
C SER A 200 4.40 17.33 3.24
N LEU A 201 3.78 18.11 4.12
CA LEU A 201 3.62 19.56 3.95
C LEU A 201 4.96 20.30 4.07
N SER A 202 5.83 19.88 4.97
CA SER A 202 7.20 20.41 5.10
C SER A 202 7.99 20.18 3.80
N MET A 203 7.94 18.98 3.23
CA MET A 203 8.55 18.68 1.94
C MET A 203 7.95 19.52 0.81
N ALA A 204 6.63 19.69 0.77
CA ALA A 204 5.92 20.48 -0.23
C ALA A 204 6.32 21.97 -0.19
N THR A 205 6.55 22.53 1.00
CA THR A 205 6.95 23.93 1.20
C THR A 205 8.45 24.17 1.09
N GLY A 206 9.26 23.09 1.01
CA GLY A 206 10.72 23.18 1.03
C GLY A 206 11.29 23.60 2.39
N SER A 207 10.51 23.43 3.47
CA SER A 207 10.93 23.73 4.83
C SER A 207 11.61 22.51 5.43
N ASP A 208 12.87 22.64 5.87
CA ASP A 208 13.59 21.59 6.60
C ASP A 208 13.10 21.51 8.04
N VAL A 209 11.91 20.96 8.25
CA VAL A 209 11.45 20.60 9.60
C VAL A 209 11.96 19.19 9.88
N ILE A 210 12.99 19.09 10.74
CA ILE A 210 13.45 17.81 11.27
C ILE A 210 12.42 17.38 12.32
N ILE A 211 11.52 16.51 11.91
CA ILE A 211 10.60 15.83 12.85
C ILE A 211 11.29 14.51 13.22
N GLU A 212 11.73 14.41 14.48
CA GLU A 212 12.23 13.14 15.00
C GLU A 212 11.07 12.14 15.06
N THR A 213 11.07 11.17 14.15
CA THR A 213 10.13 10.04 14.21
C THR A 213 10.52 9.13 15.35
N PRO A 214 9.60 8.75 16.25
CA PRO A 214 9.85 7.67 17.19
C PRO A 214 10.14 6.39 16.41
N SER A 215 11.38 5.93 16.50
CA SER A 215 11.87 4.70 15.87
C SER A 215 11.18 3.49 16.51
N SER A 216 10.16 2.96 15.85
CA SER A 216 9.60 1.66 16.17
C SER A 216 9.05 0.98 14.92
N GLN A 217 9.97 0.54 14.06
CA GLN A 217 9.69 -0.55 13.15
C GLN A 217 10.83 -1.56 13.25
N PRO A 218 10.54 -2.85 13.53
CA PRO A 218 11.51 -3.90 13.30
C PRO A 218 11.79 -3.96 11.80
N THR A 219 13.05 -3.92 11.45
CA THR A 219 13.54 -3.99 10.07
C THR A 219 13.14 -5.34 9.48
N LEU A 220 12.19 -5.33 8.55
CA LEU A 220 11.71 -6.53 7.82
C LEU A 220 12.81 -7.23 6.98
N GLU A 221 14.04 -6.74 7.00
CA GLU A 221 15.21 -7.39 6.37
C GLU A 221 15.62 -8.69 7.06
N GLN A 222 15.28 -8.89 8.35
CA GLN A 222 15.62 -10.12 9.07
C GLN A 222 14.65 -11.29 8.83
N GLU A 223 13.41 -11.02 8.43
CA GLU A 223 12.44 -12.09 8.14
C GLU A 223 12.57 -12.63 6.71
N ALA A 224 13.09 -11.83 5.76
CA ALA A 224 13.33 -12.31 4.40
C ALA A 224 14.54 -13.25 4.31
N GLU A 225 15.54 -13.13 5.17
CA GLU A 225 16.66 -14.07 5.23
C GLU A 225 16.28 -15.39 5.91
N SER A 226 15.39 -15.36 6.89
CA SER A 226 14.92 -16.58 7.58
C SER A 226 14.10 -17.51 6.69
N THR A 227 13.32 -16.97 5.74
CA THR A 227 12.54 -17.77 4.80
C THR A 227 13.35 -18.29 3.60
N ALA A 228 14.50 -17.69 3.30
CA ALA A 228 15.41 -18.18 2.25
C ALA A 228 16.27 -19.38 2.72
N GLU A 229 16.52 -19.51 4.02
CA GLU A 229 17.35 -20.58 4.57
C GLU A 229 16.60 -21.90 4.79
N VAL A 230 15.27 -21.86 4.89
CA VAL A 230 14.43 -23.07 5.03
C VAL A 230 14.19 -23.78 3.68
N ALA A 231 14.46 -23.13 2.54
CA ALA A 231 14.29 -23.70 1.20
C ALA A 231 15.50 -24.50 0.68
N GLN A 232 16.58 -24.64 1.45
CA GLN A 232 17.79 -25.40 1.10
C GLN A 232 18.07 -26.54 2.09
N ALA A 233 17.11 -27.40 2.36
CA ALA A 233 17.40 -28.68 2.97
C ALA A 233 17.66 -29.72 1.87
N PRO A 234 18.77 -30.50 1.94
CA PRO A 234 19.08 -31.49 0.90
C PRO A 234 18.12 -32.67 0.96
N ALA A 235 17.69 -33.12 -0.21
CA ALA A 235 16.88 -34.32 -0.37
C ALA A 235 17.58 -35.54 0.24
N PRO A 236 16.86 -36.45 0.91
CA PRO A 236 17.45 -37.68 1.43
C PRO A 236 17.76 -38.62 0.26
N THR A 237 19.03 -38.92 0.08
CA THR A 237 19.51 -40.03 -0.74
C THR A 237 19.15 -41.33 -0.04
N GLY A 238 18.02 -41.88 -0.38
CA GLY A 238 17.65 -43.26 -0.02
C GLY A 238 18.07 -44.20 -1.10
N ASP A 239 19.13 -44.93 -0.83
CA ASP A 239 19.56 -46.08 -1.63
C ASP A 239 18.52 -47.22 -1.47
N VAL A 240 17.85 -47.54 -2.55
CA VAL A 240 16.99 -48.73 -2.66
C VAL A 240 17.62 -49.69 -3.62
N SER A 241 18.61 -50.45 -3.11
CA SER A 241 19.03 -51.69 -3.72
C SER A 241 18.99 -52.82 -2.66
N GLU A 242 18.42 -53.91 -3.11
CA GLU A 242 18.26 -55.19 -2.43
C GLU A 242 17.01 -55.38 -1.51
N VAL A 243 15.99 -56.04 -2.08
CA VAL A 243 15.67 -57.43 -1.80
C VAL A 243 14.72 -57.97 -2.88
N LEU A 244 15.27 -58.74 -3.81
CA LEU A 244 14.59 -59.81 -4.55
C LEU A 244 15.05 -61.12 -3.91
N LEU A 245 14.11 -62.03 -3.68
CA LEU A 245 14.19 -63.49 -3.39
C LEU A 245 13.60 -63.87 -2.03
N GLU A 246 12.35 -64.20 -2.02
CA GLU A 246 11.76 -65.57 -1.87
C GLU A 246 10.22 -65.46 -1.91
#